data_75e02b438c9faca034e57fccea54bb35
#
_entry.id   75e02b438c9faca034e57fccea54bb35
#
_cell.length_a   1.000
_cell.length_b   1.000
_cell.length_c   1.000
_cell.angle_alpha   90.00
_cell.angle_beta   90.00
_cell.angle_gamma   90.00
#
_symmetry.space_group_name_H-M   'P 1'
#
loop_
_entity.id
_entity.type
_entity.pdbx_description
1 polymer ?
#
loop_
_entity_poly.entity_id
_entity_poly.type
_entity_poly.pdbx_seq_one_letter_code
_entity_poly.pdbx_strand_id
1 'polypeptide(L)'
;MRNCVTYIIDKASMLRLSQSLRGSFAARRALGRAIVILALAMTQSVAATQESTANQKPVNIMNIKLYAYNKLNWDQFQCYNWLIHYESRWNYRAHNGSHYGLGQMRSKWYGTLSPLKQIDAHLDYIKHRYQGDACKAYAHWERKGWH
;
A
#
# COMPACT_ATOMS: atom_id res chain seq x y z
N MET A 1 -14.13 -1.52 -30.95
CA MET A 1 -15.08 -1.44 -29.82
C MET A 1 -15.04 -2.77 -29.11
N ARG A 2 -14.19 -2.91 -28.10
CA ARG A 2 -14.14 -4.13 -27.26
C ARG A 2 -14.93 -3.84 -26.00
N ASN A 3 -15.97 -4.61 -25.80
CA ASN A 3 -16.91 -4.47 -24.70
C ASN A 3 -16.18 -4.61 -23.36
N CYS A 4 -16.27 -3.57 -22.53
CA CYS A 4 -15.96 -3.67 -21.11
C CYS A 4 -16.98 -4.63 -20.50
N VAL A 5 -16.58 -5.88 -20.30
CA VAL A 5 -17.32 -6.82 -19.46
C VAL A 5 -17.23 -6.27 -18.03
N THR A 6 -18.36 -5.79 -17.57
CA THR A 6 -18.60 -5.28 -16.23
C THR A 6 -18.31 -6.40 -15.23
N TYR A 7 -17.12 -6.41 -14.64
CA TYR A 7 -16.85 -7.24 -13.47
C TYR A 7 -17.45 -6.52 -12.26
N ILE A 8 -18.73 -6.73 -12.04
CA ILE A 8 -19.44 -6.25 -10.85
C ILE A 8 -18.99 -7.12 -9.68
N ILE A 9 -17.94 -6.69 -8.97
CA ILE A 9 -17.69 -7.18 -7.62
C ILE A 9 -18.62 -6.39 -6.71
N ASP A 10 -19.66 -7.05 -6.24
CA ASP A 10 -20.68 -6.51 -5.38
C ASP A 10 -20.08 -5.83 -4.14
N LYS A 11 -20.36 -4.53 -4.01
CA LYS A 11 -19.97 -3.69 -2.88
C LYS A 11 -20.44 -4.24 -1.53
N ALA A 12 -21.42 -5.15 -1.54
CA ALA A 12 -21.98 -5.79 -0.37
C ALA A 12 -21.06 -6.87 0.24
N SER A 13 -20.18 -7.48 -0.55
CA SER A 13 -19.28 -8.52 -0.06
C SER A 13 -18.08 -7.97 0.73
N MET A 14 -17.66 -6.74 0.49
CA MET A 14 -16.56 -6.10 1.22
C MET A 14 -16.96 -5.57 2.60
N LEU A 15 -18.24 -5.22 2.79
CA LEU A 15 -18.74 -4.68 4.06
C LEU A 15 -18.99 -5.76 5.14
N ARG A 16 -19.08 -7.02 4.78
CA ARG A 16 -19.36 -8.11 5.76
C ARG A 16 -18.12 -8.60 6.51
N LEU A 17 -16.92 -8.27 6.05
CA LEU A 17 -15.68 -8.70 6.72
C LEU A 17 -15.22 -7.77 7.86
N SER A 18 -15.81 -6.59 8.01
CA SER A 18 -15.41 -5.61 9.03
C SER A 18 -16.20 -5.68 10.34
N GLN A 19 -17.25 -6.53 10.45
CA GLN A 19 -18.12 -6.57 11.64
C GLN A 19 -17.85 -7.70 12.60
N SER A 20 -16.89 -8.59 12.36
CA SER A 20 -16.67 -9.78 13.20
C SER A 20 -15.64 -9.61 14.34
N LEU A 21 -15.11 -8.45 14.60
CA LEU A 21 -14.10 -8.24 15.66
C LEU A 21 -14.53 -7.21 16.73
N ARG A 22 -15.82 -7.15 17.08
CA ARG A 22 -16.27 -6.48 18.31
C ARG A 22 -16.72 -7.51 19.32
N GLY A 23 -15.76 -8.16 19.96
CA GLY A 23 -15.95 -9.07 21.08
C GLY A 23 -15.20 -8.57 22.31
N SER A 24 -15.93 -7.93 23.20
CA SER A 24 -15.93 -8.04 24.65
C SER A 24 -14.57 -8.03 25.38
N PHE A 25 -14.19 -6.88 25.92
CA PHE A 25 -13.35 -6.83 27.11
C PHE A 25 -14.18 -6.39 28.30
N ALA A 26 -14.70 -7.40 29.02
CA ALA A 26 -15.32 -7.22 30.35
C ALA A 26 -14.23 -7.06 31.42
N ALA A 27 -14.44 -6.05 32.24
CA ALA A 27 -13.64 -5.69 33.39
C ALA A 27 -13.51 -6.83 34.41
N ARG A 28 -12.34 -7.02 34.97
CA ARG A 28 -12.18 -7.62 36.33
C ARG A 28 -11.30 -6.70 37.17
N ARG A 29 -11.96 -6.01 38.10
CA ARG A 29 -11.33 -5.41 39.27
C ARG A 29 -11.07 -6.53 40.27
N ALA A 30 -9.87 -6.59 40.84
CA ALA A 30 -9.66 -7.21 42.16
C ALA A 30 -8.51 -6.50 42.86
N LEU A 31 -8.83 -6.07 44.05
CA LEU A 31 -8.02 -5.44 45.11
C LEU A 31 -6.94 -6.38 45.64
N GLY A 32 -5.86 -5.81 46.15
CA GLY A 32 -5.05 -6.50 47.18
C GLY A 32 -3.68 -5.94 47.44
N ARG A 33 -3.57 -4.97 48.33
CA ARG A 33 -2.53 -4.79 49.40
C ARG A 33 -1.05 -5.03 49.09
N ALA A 34 -0.30 -3.96 49.06
CA ALA A 34 0.63 -3.45 50.10
C ALA A 34 1.85 -4.33 50.45
N ILE A 35 2.96 -3.62 50.49
CA ILE A 35 4.10 -3.68 51.43
C ILE A 35 5.47 -4.00 50.75
N VAL A 36 6.33 -3.04 51.06
CA VAL A 36 7.73 -3.01 51.46
C VAL A 36 8.78 -2.72 50.40
N ILE A 37 9.33 -1.55 50.66
CA ILE A 37 10.58 -0.94 50.22
C ILE A 37 11.77 -1.84 50.51
N LEU A 38 12.64 -2.07 49.54
CA LEU A 38 14.08 -2.11 49.79
C LEU A 38 14.83 -1.60 48.55
N ALA A 39 15.54 -0.54 48.77
CA ALA A 39 16.45 0.06 47.81
C ALA A 39 17.70 -0.84 47.65
N LEU A 40 18.10 -1.12 46.44
CA LEU A 40 19.50 -1.44 46.10
C LEU A 40 19.83 -1.01 44.68
N ALA A 41 20.77 -0.10 44.67
CA ALA A 41 21.72 0.34 43.66
C ALA A 41 21.60 -0.16 42.21
N MET A 42 21.34 0.80 41.40
CA MET A 42 21.90 1.21 40.10
C MET A 42 23.04 0.34 39.54
N THR A 43 22.72 -0.45 38.55
CA THR A 43 23.58 -0.58 37.37
C THR A 43 22.69 -0.43 36.15
N GLN A 44 22.68 0.77 35.60
CA GLN A 44 22.06 1.04 34.30
C GLN A 44 22.95 0.38 33.25
N SER A 45 22.63 -0.86 32.90
CA SER A 45 23.05 -1.42 31.63
C SER A 45 22.35 -0.64 30.56
N VAL A 46 23.09 0.19 29.81
CA VAL A 46 22.64 0.75 28.56
C VAL A 46 22.46 -0.44 27.62
N ALA A 47 21.26 -1.02 27.66
CA ALA A 47 20.84 -1.92 26.61
C ALA A 47 20.74 -1.09 25.33
N ALA A 48 21.76 -1.23 24.49
CA ALA A 48 21.68 -0.77 23.11
C ALA A 48 20.37 -1.34 22.55
N THR A 49 19.44 -0.46 22.26
CA THR A 49 18.22 -0.80 21.56
C THR A 49 18.67 -1.28 20.18
N GLN A 50 18.85 -2.60 20.03
CA GLN A 50 18.87 -3.20 18.71
C GLN A 50 17.49 -2.89 18.12
N GLU A 51 17.44 -1.92 17.23
CA GLU A 51 16.36 -1.82 16.27
C GLU A 51 16.25 -3.19 15.60
N SER A 52 15.32 -3.94 16.10
CA SER A 52 14.83 -5.15 15.49
C SER A 52 14.59 -4.81 14.02
N THR A 53 15.42 -5.34 13.13
CA THR A 53 15.10 -5.48 11.73
C THR A 53 13.87 -6.39 11.67
N ALA A 54 12.74 -5.81 12.05
CA ALA A 54 11.46 -6.47 12.09
C ALA A 54 11.20 -7.02 10.71
N ASN A 55 11.28 -8.34 10.62
CA ASN A 55 10.55 -9.24 9.76
C ASN A 55 9.61 -8.48 8.80
N GLN A 56 10.18 -7.91 7.73
CA GLN A 56 9.38 -7.29 6.68
C GLN A 56 8.64 -8.42 5.99
N LYS A 57 7.44 -8.68 6.51
CA LYS A 57 6.45 -9.55 5.88
C LYS A 57 6.47 -9.26 4.37
N PRO A 58 6.62 -10.27 3.51
CA PRO A 58 6.70 -10.06 2.07
C PRO A 58 5.55 -9.18 1.63
N VAL A 59 5.87 -8.09 0.93
CA VAL A 59 4.87 -7.10 0.51
C VAL A 59 3.90 -7.80 -0.43
N ASN A 60 2.70 -8.04 0.05
CA ASN A 60 1.65 -8.68 -0.73
C ASN A 60 1.10 -7.67 -1.76
N ILE A 61 0.97 -8.11 -3.01
CA ILE A 61 0.37 -7.32 -4.11
C ILE A 61 -1.00 -6.75 -3.70
N MET A 62 -1.79 -7.51 -2.93
CA MET A 62 -3.09 -7.05 -2.43
C MET A 62 -2.97 -5.79 -1.58
N ASN A 63 -1.95 -5.71 -0.71
CA ASN A 63 -1.73 -4.53 0.12
C ASN A 63 -1.31 -3.31 -0.71
N ILE A 64 -0.54 -3.52 -1.78
CA ILE A 64 -0.15 -2.46 -2.72
C ILE A 64 -1.38 -1.92 -3.45
N LYS A 65 -2.25 -2.81 -3.94
CA LYS A 65 -3.50 -2.44 -4.61
C LYS A 65 -4.46 -1.71 -3.66
N LEU A 66 -4.61 -2.20 -2.44
CA LEU A 66 -5.45 -1.57 -1.43
C LEU A 66 -4.96 -0.16 -1.08
N TYR A 67 -3.65 0.04 -1.02
CA TYR A 67 -3.07 1.37 -0.81
C TYR A 67 -3.44 2.33 -1.95
N ALA A 68 -3.29 1.90 -3.21
CA ALA A 68 -3.68 2.71 -4.37
C ALA A 68 -5.20 2.99 -4.39
N TYR A 69 -6.01 1.99 -4.05
CA TYR A 69 -7.46 2.13 -3.92
C TYR A 69 -7.86 3.20 -2.90
N ASN A 70 -7.18 3.27 -1.77
CA ASN A 70 -7.46 4.27 -0.73
C ASN A 70 -7.04 5.71 -1.12
N LYS A 71 -6.23 5.87 -2.17
CA LYS A 71 -5.79 7.17 -2.69
C LYS A 71 -6.70 7.73 -3.79
N LEU A 72 -7.52 6.89 -4.39
CA LEU A 72 -8.30 7.19 -5.58
C LEU A 72 -9.79 6.91 -5.33
N ASN A 73 -10.66 7.55 -6.07
CA ASN A 73 -12.04 7.07 -6.16
C ASN A 73 -12.11 5.79 -7.01
N TRP A 74 -13.24 5.12 -7.01
CA TRP A 74 -13.40 3.82 -7.68
C TRP A 74 -13.06 3.87 -9.18
N ASP A 75 -13.57 4.86 -9.91
CA ASP A 75 -13.38 4.95 -11.36
C ASP A 75 -11.90 5.19 -11.70
N GLN A 76 -11.26 6.11 -10.98
CA GLN A 76 -9.84 6.40 -11.13
C GLN A 76 -8.97 5.20 -10.75
N PHE A 77 -9.35 4.46 -9.71
CA PHE A 77 -8.65 3.24 -9.34
C PHE A 77 -8.74 2.15 -10.42
N GLN A 78 -9.89 1.97 -11.06
CA GLN A 78 -10.04 1.00 -12.14
C GLN A 78 -9.08 1.31 -13.29
N CYS A 79 -9.03 2.55 -13.74
CA CYS A 79 -8.11 2.98 -14.79
C CYS A 79 -6.64 2.81 -14.36
N TYR A 80 -6.32 3.20 -13.13
CA TYR A 80 -4.99 3.04 -12.55
C TYR A 80 -4.58 1.56 -12.43
N ASN A 81 -5.51 0.70 -12.02
CA ASN A 81 -5.26 -0.74 -11.88
C ASN A 81 -4.90 -1.38 -13.24
N TRP A 82 -5.60 -1.00 -14.31
CA TRP A 82 -5.27 -1.47 -15.65
C TRP A 82 -3.92 -0.93 -16.12
N LEU A 83 -3.67 0.36 -15.92
CA LEU A 83 -2.39 0.96 -16.28
C LEU A 83 -1.21 0.22 -15.64
N ILE A 84 -1.23 0.05 -14.31
CA ILE A 84 -0.17 -0.66 -13.58
C ILE A 84 -0.10 -2.16 -13.96
N HIS A 85 -1.24 -2.76 -14.28
CA HIS A 85 -1.26 -4.14 -14.76
C HIS A 85 -0.46 -4.29 -16.07
N TYR A 86 -0.66 -3.40 -17.02
CA TYR A 86 0.04 -3.45 -18.31
C TYR A 86 1.51 -3.05 -18.21
N GLU A 87 1.84 -2.12 -17.32
CA GLU A 87 3.21 -1.66 -17.11
C GLU A 87 4.09 -2.71 -16.41
N SER A 88 3.61 -3.32 -15.34
CA SER A 88 4.44 -4.17 -14.50
C SER A 88 3.75 -5.42 -13.94
N ARG A 89 2.45 -5.61 -14.19
CA ARG A 89 1.61 -6.60 -13.52
C ARG A 89 1.67 -6.49 -11.98
N TRP A 90 1.78 -5.24 -11.50
CA TRP A 90 1.94 -4.93 -10.09
C TRP A 90 3.24 -5.42 -9.46
N ASN A 91 4.25 -5.73 -10.27
CA ASN A 91 5.58 -6.05 -9.79
C ASN A 91 6.40 -4.78 -9.55
N TYR A 92 6.54 -4.38 -8.29
CA TYR A 92 7.29 -3.18 -7.90
C TYR A 92 8.81 -3.28 -8.17
N ARG A 93 9.31 -4.49 -8.46
CA ARG A 93 10.70 -4.75 -8.84
C ARG A 93 10.88 -4.91 -10.35
N ALA A 94 9.81 -4.69 -11.12
CA ALA A 94 9.91 -4.79 -12.57
C ALA A 94 10.97 -3.83 -13.11
N HIS A 95 11.74 -4.33 -14.07
CA HIS A 95 12.79 -3.56 -14.75
C HIS A 95 12.81 -3.94 -16.22
N ASN A 96 12.72 -2.94 -17.09
CA ASN A 96 12.79 -3.10 -18.53
C ASN A 96 13.65 -1.97 -19.14
N GLY A 97 14.90 -2.27 -19.46
CA GLY A 97 15.87 -1.30 -19.94
C GLY A 97 16.08 -0.14 -18.97
N SER A 98 15.60 1.05 -19.29
CA SER A 98 15.69 2.26 -18.45
C SER A 98 14.43 2.50 -17.59
N HIS A 99 13.47 1.58 -17.58
CA HIS A 99 12.17 1.72 -16.92
C HIS A 99 12.08 0.83 -15.70
N TYR A 100 11.53 1.34 -14.62
CA TYR A 100 11.58 0.70 -13.29
C TYR A 100 10.22 0.71 -12.60
N GLY A 101 9.99 -0.34 -11.81
CA GLY A 101 8.94 -0.40 -10.80
C GLY A 101 7.52 -0.52 -11.35
N LEU A 102 6.54 -0.19 -10.50
CA LEU A 102 5.11 -0.37 -10.78
C LEU A 102 4.65 0.36 -12.04
N GLY A 103 5.02 1.61 -12.20
CA GLY A 103 4.61 2.45 -13.33
C GLY A 103 5.64 2.51 -14.45
N GLN A 104 6.65 1.64 -14.45
CA GLN A 104 7.72 1.62 -15.46
C GLN A 104 8.28 3.02 -15.78
N MET A 105 8.55 3.77 -14.71
CA MET A 105 9.08 5.13 -14.82
C MET A 105 10.55 5.10 -15.28
N ARG A 106 10.92 6.01 -16.18
CA ARG A 106 12.31 6.17 -16.64
C ARG A 106 13.17 6.87 -15.57
N SER A 107 13.31 6.22 -14.42
CA SER A 107 14.02 6.77 -13.26
C SER A 107 14.57 5.65 -12.38
N LYS A 108 15.90 5.57 -12.27
CA LYS A 108 16.56 4.64 -11.34
C LYS A 108 16.13 4.89 -9.90
N TRP A 109 16.01 6.16 -9.50
CA TRP A 109 15.54 6.54 -8.17
C TRP A 109 14.15 5.96 -7.86
N TYR A 110 13.21 6.04 -8.81
CA TYR A 110 11.88 5.46 -8.66
C TYR A 110 11.95 3.95 -8.36
N GLY A 111 12.85 3.23 -9.03
CA GLY A 111 13.06 1.80 -8.81
C GLY A 111 13.60 1.44 -7.41
N THR A 112 14.22 2.39 -6.70
CA THR A 112 14.72 2.17 -5.33
C THR A 112 13.67 2.40 -4.25
N LEU A 113 12.52 2.98 -4.61
CA LEU A 113 11.45 3.28 -3.66
C LEU A 113 10.74 2.01 -3.20
N SER A 114 10.23 2.05 -1.96
CA SER A 114 9.29 1.03 -1.50
C SER A 114 8.02 1.01 -2.37
N PRO A 115 7.29 -0.11 -2.44
CA PRO A 115 6.11 -0.22 -3.32
C PRO A 115 5.08 0.89 -3.09
N LEU A 116 4.81 1.26 -1.84
CA LEU A 116 3.84 2.32 -1.53
C LEU A 116 4.35 3.69 -1.97
N LYS A 117 5.64 3.95 -1.83
CA LYS A 117 6.28 5.17 -2.33
C LYS A 117 6.32 5.24 -3.86
N GLN A 118 6.42 4.10 -4.53
CA GLN A 118 6.27 4.06 -5.99
C GLN A 118 4.86 4.47 -6.42
N ILE A 119 3.81 4.06 -5.67
CA ILE A 119 2.43 4.53 -5.91
C ILE A 119 2.34 6.04 -5.75
N ASP A 120 2.83 6.59 -4.63
CA ASP A 120 2.79 8.04 -4.37
C ASP A 120 3.47 8.81 -5.51
N ALA A 121 4.71 8.45 -5.86
CA ALA A 121 5.46 9.12 -6.91
C ALA A 121 4.82 8.98 -8.30
N HIS A 122 4.17 7.84 -8.58
CA HIS A 122 3.48 7.64 -9.84
C HIS A 122 2.17 8.43 -9.92
N LEU A 123 1.42 8.54 -8.82
CA LEU A 123 0.24 9.39 -8.75
C LEU A 123 0.60 10.88 -8.88
N ASP A 124 1.74 11.31 -8.32
CA ASP A 124 2.26 12.67 -8.53
C ASP A 124 2.61 12.90 -10.01
N TYR A 125 3.22 11.94 -10.68
CA TYR A 125 3.47 12.02 -12.12
C TYR A 125 2.14 12.16 -12.90
N ILE A 126 1.12 11.34 -12.59
CA ILE A 126 -0.20 11.43 -13.22
C ILE A 126 -0.84 12.79 -12.94
N LYS A 127 -0.67 13.35 -11.74
CA LYS A 127 -1.15 14.68 -11.39
C LYS A 127 -0.53 15.76 -12.29
N HIS A 128 0.76 15.70 -12.53
CA HIS A 128 1.45 16.68 -13.37
C HIS A 128 1.11 16.53 -14.85
N ARG A 129 1.11 15.30 -15.36
CA ARG A 129 0.98 15.07 -16.80
C ARG A 129 -0.47 14.96 -17.28
N TYR A 130 -1.35 14.44 -16.45
CA TYR A 130 -2.75 14.14 -16.78
C TYR A 130 -3.74 14.85 -15.86
N GLN A 131 -3.31 15.86 -15.10
CA GLN A 131 -4.15 16.63 -14.18
C GLN A 131 -4.80 15.78 -13.08
N GLY A 132 -4.15 14.70 -12.68
CA GLY A 132 -4.64 13.76 -11.67
C GLY A 132 -5.61 12.72 -12.20
N ASP A 133 -5.87 12.68 -13.51
CA ASP A 133 -6.82 11.76 -14.13
C ASP A 133 -6.11 10.49 -14.62
N ALA A 134 -6.24 9.41 -13.84
CA ALA A 134 -5.67 8.12 -14.18
C ALA A 134 -6.33 7.48 -15.41
N CYS A 135 -7.58 7.83 -15.70
CA CYS A 135 -8.26 7.33 -16.91
C CYS A 135 -7.71 7.99 -18.17
N LYS A 136 -7.32 9.27 -18.11
CA LYS A 136 -6.59 9.92 -19.22
C LYS A 136 -5.21 9.29 -19.44
N ALA A 137 -4.50 8.96 -18.35
CA ALA A 137 -3.21 8.27 -18.44
C ALA A 137 -3.36 6.90 -19.08
N TYR A 138 -4.34 6.11 -18.65
CA TYR A 138 -4.63 4.79 -19.20
C TYR A 138 -5.05 4.87 -20.67
N ALA A 139 -5.95 5.79 -21.03
CA ALA A 139 -6.36 6.00 -22.42
C ALA A 139 -5.21 6.47 -23.32
N HIS A 140 -4.24 7.21 -22.77
CA HIS A 140 -3.00 7.54 -23.49
C HIS A 140 -2.17 6.28 -23.74
N TRP A 141 -2.00 5.45 -22.69
CA TRP A 141 -1.29 4.19 -22.79
C TRP A 141 -1.91 3.25 -23.83
N GLU A 142 -3.24 3.11 -23.88
CA GLU A 142 -3.93 2.29 -24.88
C GLU A 142 -3.64 2.74 -26.32
N ARG A 143 -3.49 4.03 -26.54
CA ARG A 143 -3.22 4.59 -27.90
C ARG A 143 -1.76 4.58 -28.30
N LYS A 144 -0.85 4.72 -27.33
CA LYS A 144 0.58 4.98 -27.60
C LYS A 144 1.51 3.88 -27.10
N GLY A 145 1.05 3.00 -26.21
CA GLY A 145 1.86 1.99 -25.54
C GLY A 145 2.79 2.53 -24.45
N TRP A 146 2.57 3.79 -24.00
CA TRP A 146 3.28 4.45 -22.90
C TRP A 146 2.41 5.57 -22.29
N HIS A 147 2.78 6.08 -21.12
CA HIS A 147 2.06 7.17 -20.45
C HIS A 147 3.00 8.20 -19.81
#